data_c9c54e818b169837475c8afc9fd926d1
#
_entry.id   c9c54e818b169837475c8afc9fd926d1
#
_cell.length_a   1.000
_cell.length_b   1.000
_cell.length_c   1.000
_cell.angle_alpha   90.00
_cell.angle_beta   90.00
_cell.angle_gamma   90.00
#
_symmetry.space_group_name_H-M   'P 1'
#
loop_
_entity.id
_entity.type
_entity.pdbx_description
1 polymer ?
#
loop_
_entity_poly.entity_id
_entity_poly.type
_entity_poly.pdbx_seq_one_letter_code
_entity_poly.pdbx_strand_id
1 'polypeptide(L)'
;MQQGVWTLRTRFNGRLSMERHKLIVSFGPLMAQDVRIQMPKPPFRCGAYTDLQVVVERPEDGRILTGAEAFNVRLISPAGLSIGVPLDIKPGTTAAIARINWPEVGDHKVDVRLDGESLRGSPMQVKVVPEELCLAACQLQGPGVHRSTAGIRSTFVIEAHDNRGNRLLSGGAPLALLIRSSNNEEYRGEIVDFGNGTYEASYTVRVAGFYELSIAIFGEELVVKGMCEPGKAVVAGCELVGDAGLDLEVGGSGRYSIIRHDAYGNRVPTRQGQVKFKVVADGPGPSTCSIIDRADGVSDVDVTTSVAGRYYVQVTA
;
A
#
# COMPACT_ATOMS: atom_id res chain seq x y z
N MET A 1 -39.49 29.74 30.13
CA MET A 1 -40.97 30.04 30.03
C MET A 1 -41.63 28.73 29.64
N GLN A 2 -42.64 28.28 30.36
CA GLN A 2 -43.33 27.03 29.97
C GLN A 2 -44.39 27.35 28.92
N GLN A 3 -44.39 26.53 27.85
CA GLN A 3 -45.47 26.54 26.87
C GLN A 3 -46.75 25.99 27.53
N GLY A 4 -47.85 26.65 27.40
CA GLY A 4 -49.09 26.17 28.00
C GLY A 4 -50.31 26.99 27.60
N VAL A 5 -51.48 26.42 27.91
CA VAL A 5 -52.75 27.09 27.75
C VAL A 5 -53.17 27.66 29.10
N TRP A 6 -53.23 28.96 29.16
CA TRP A 6 -53.61 29.66 30.36
C TRP A 6 -55.05 30.16 30.25
N THR A 7 -55.82 30.10 31.36
CA THR A 7 -57.16 30.63 31.40
C THR A 7 -57.11 31.90 32.22
N LEU A 8 -57.35 33.00 31.57
CA LEU A 8 -57.49 34.31 32.25
C LEU A 8 -58.95 34.44 32.79
N ARG A 9 -59.04 34.68 34.07
CA ARG A 9 -60.35 35.03 34.72
C ARG A 9 -60.27 36.45 35.13
N THR A 10 -61.20 37.27 34.61
CA THR A 10 -61.32 38.66 35.00
C THR A 10 -62.36 38.81 36.06
N ARG A 11 -62.13 39.70 37.05
CA ARG A 11 -63.14 40.12 38.05
C ARG A 11 -63.51 41.56 37.79
N PHE A 12 -64.85 41.84 37.74
CA PHE A 12 -65.34 43.15 37.66
C PHE A 12 -66.27 43.42 38.93
N ASN A 13 -66.01 44.45 39.72
CA ASN A 13 -66.67 44.74 40.96
C ASN A 13 -66.77 43.51 41.91
N GLY A 14 -65.66 42.79 42.07
CA GLY A 14 -65.62 41.64 42.95
C GLY A 14 -66.26 40.33 42.42
N ARG A 15 -66.98 40.38 41.30
CA ARG A 15 -67.61 39.24 40.67
C ARG A 15 -66.71 38.67 39.53
N LEU A 16 -66.54 37.34 39.50
CA LEU A 16 -65.85 36.68 38.43
C LEU A 16 -66.66 36.81 37.13
N SER A 17 -66.04 37.30 36.07
CA SER A 17 -66.61 37.23 34.72
C SER A 17 -66.81 35.75 34.32
N MET A 18 -67.95 35.47 33.67
CA MET A 18 -68.26 34.15 33.11
C MET A 18 -67.44 33.86 31.83
N GLU A 19 -66.85 34.88 31.24
CA GLU A 19 -66.05 34.72 30.06
C GLU A 19 -64.64 34.16 30.41
N ARG A 20 -64.27 33.09 29.76
CA ARG A 20 -62.94 32.47 29.85
C ARG A 20 -62.17 32.81 28.61
N HIS A 21 -61.12 33.59 28.75
CA HIS A 21 -60.18 33.86 27.65
C HIS A 21 -59.08 32.89 27.67
N LYS A 22 -58.80 32.19 26.52
CA LYS A 22 -57.77 31.26 26.35
C LYS A 22 -56.51 32.01 25.84
N LEU A 23 -55.48 32.08 26.67
CA LEU A 23 -54.18 32.60 26.26
C LEU A 23 -53.27 31.43 25.87
N ILE A 24 -52.85 31.42 24.63
CA ILE A 24 -51.87 30.47 24.16
C ILE A 24 -50.51 31.15 24.21
N VAL A 25 -49.62 30.64 25.04
CA VAL A 25 -48.21 31.06 25.08
C VAL A 25 -47.40 30.00 24.35
N SER A 26 -46.84 30.40 23.23
CA SER A 26 -45.91 29.54 22.46
C SER A 26 -44.51 30.11 22.53
N PHE A 27 -43.50 29.24 22.34
CA PHE A 27 -42.15 29.70 22.10
C PHE A 27 -42.08 30.45 20.77
N GLY A 28 -41.22 31.46 20.70
CA GLY A 28 -40.82 32.06 19.43
C GLY A 28 -40.05 31.03 18.55
N PRO A 29 -39.70 31.43 17.30
CA PRO A 29 -38.91 30.58 16.41
C PRO A 29 -37.63 30.17 17.09
N LEU A 30 -37.07 28.99 16.69
CA LEU A 30 -35.75 28.53 17.12
C LEU A 30 -34.69 29.48 16.58
N MET A 31 -33.74 29.84 17.43
CA MET A 31 -32.59 30.68 17.08
C MET A 31 -31.34 29.86 17.11
N ALA A 32 -30.25 30.36 16.49
CA ALA A 32 -28.96 29.67 16.42
C ALA A 32 -28.38 29.26 17.80
N GLN A 33 -28.72 30.01 18.84
CA GLN A 33 -28.30 29.72 20.21
C GLN A 33 -29.11 28.60 20.89
N ASP A 34 -30.27 28.23 20.35
CA ASP A 34 -31.16 27.19 20.89
C ASP A 34 -30.81 25.79 20.38
N VAL A 35 -29.85 25.69 19.48
CA VAL A 35 -29.43 24.42 18.83
C VAL A 35 -27.91 24.24 18.89
N ARG A 36 -27.49 22.99 18.92
CA ARG A 36 -26.09 22.61 18.91
C ARG A 36 -25.82 21.58 17.85
N ILE A 37 -24.56 21.53 17.39
CA ILE A 37 -24.06 20.52 16.45
C ILE A 37 -23.47 19.37 17.25
N GLN A 38 -23.77 18.15 16.83
CA GLN A 38 -23.19 16.93 17.37
C GLN A 38 -22.70 16.04 16.23
N MET A 39 -21.42 15.67 16.28
CA MET A 39 -20.79 14.74 15.33
C MET A 39 -20.14 13.58 16.07
N PRO A 40 -19.98 12.42 15.41
CA PRO A 40 -19.16 11.32 15.93
C PRO A 40 -17.71 11.75 16.15
N LYS A 41 -16.99 10.95 16.92
CA LYS A 41 -15.55 11.15 17.09
C LYS A 41 -14.79 10.70 15.85
N PRO A 42 -13.63 11.37 15.49
CA PRO A 42 -12.75 10.91 14.43
C PRO A 42 -12.20 9.50 14.71
N PRO A 43 -11.67 8.78 13.69
CA PRO A 43 -11.31 9.28 12.38
C PRO A 43 -12.48 9.33 11.39
N PHE A 44 -12.52 10.36 10.53
CA PHE A 44 -13.42 10.43 9.38
C PHE A 44 -12.68 9.93 8.15
N ARG A 45 -13.27 8.99 7.42
CA ARG A 45 -12.63 8.33 6.28
C ARG A 45 -13.21 8.80 4.96
N CYS A 46 -12.35 8.95 3.95
CA CYS A 46 -12.75 9.29 2.59
C CYS A 46 -13.75 8.25 2.06
N GLY A 47 -14.82 8.72 1.43
CA GLY A 47 -15.89 7.84 0.92
C GLY A 47 -16.89 7.32 1.95
N ALA A 48 -16.58 7.42 3.24
CA ALA A 48 -17.51 7.01 4.30
C ALA A 48 -18.58 8.07 4.55
N TYR A 49 -19.72 7.61 5.08
CA TYR A 49 -20.80 8.50 5.52
C TYR A 49 -20.67 8.79 7.01
N THR A 50 -20.97 10.03 7.36
CA THR A 50 -21.03 10.49 8.75
C THR A 50 -22.32 11.24 9.00
N ASP A 51 -23.04 10.87 10.06
CA ASP A 51 -24.26 11.56 10.46
C ASP A 51 -23.88 12.73 11.38
N LEU A 52 -24.13 13.95 10.91
CA LEU A 52 -24.11 15.17 11.70
C LEU A 52 -25.52 15.40 12.24
N GLN A 53 -25.64 15.63 13.53
CA GLN A 53 -26.92 15.93 14.17
C GLN A 53 -26.98 17.42 14.57
N VAL A 54 -28.09 18.06 14.27
CA VAL A 54 -28.45 19.34 14.82
C VAL A 54 -29.50 19.10 15.91
N VAL A 55 -29.19 19.43 17.14
CA VAL A 55 -29.98 19.04 18.31
C VAL A 55 -30.45 20.29 19.07
N VAL A 56 -31.71 20.33 19.45
CA VAL A 56 -32.25 21.38 20.32
C VAL A 56 -31.63 21.29 21.71
N GLU A 57 -31.04 22.37 22.24
CA GLU A 57 -30.28 22.37 23.49
C GLU A 57 -31.14 22.15 24.75
N ARG A 58 -32.39 22.62 24.74
CA ARG A 58 -33.29 22.52 25.90
C ARG A 58 -34.63 21.91 25.49
N PRO A 59 -34.64 20.61 25.18
CA PRO A 59 -35.87 19.92 24.80
C PRO A 59 -36.88 19.84 25.96
N GLU A 60 -36.41 19.89 27.21
CA GLU A 60 -37.25 19.93 28.42
C GLU A 60 -38.16 21.18 28.51
N ASP A 61 -37.78 22.26 27.83
CA ASP A 61 -38.59 23.45 27.71
C ASP A 61 -39.79 23.27 26.72
N GLY A 62 -39.88 22.11 26.06
CA GLY A 62 -40.89 21.79 25.07
C GLY A 62 -40.62 22.36 23.67
N ARG A 63 -39.39 22.83 23.41
CA ARG A 63 -38.97 23.27 22.09
C ARG A 63 -38.70 22.04 21.22
N ILE A 64 -39.22 22.06 20.01
CA ILE A 64 -39.12 21.02 19.01
C ILE A 64 -38.88 21.63 17.63
N LEU A 65 -38.36 20.84 16.71
CA LEU A 65 -38.26 21.19 15.30
C LEU A 65 -39.66 21.14 14.68
N THR A 66 -39.99 22.14 13.90
CA THR A 66 -41.30 22.26 13.23
C THR A 66 -41.25 21.82 11.77
N GLY A 67 -40.05 21.78 11.18
CA GLY A 67 -39.79 21.54 9.76
C GLY A 67 -39.80 22.80 8.90
N ALA A 68 -40.05 23.97 9.56
CA ALA A 68 -40.04 25.27 8.88
C ALA A 68 -38.70 26.02 9.03
N GLU A 69 -37.79 25.49 9.83
CA GLU A 69 -36.48 26.09 10.10
C GLU A 69 -35.61 26.10 8.84
N ALA A 70 -35.01 27.26 8.51
CA ALA A 70 -34.14 27.42 7.36
C ALA A 70 -32.70 27.06 7.72
N PHE A 71 -32.46 25.76 7.98
CA PHE A 71 -31.09 25.25 8.14
C PHE A 71 -30.36 25.17 6.82
N ASN A 72 -29.07 25.51 6.85
CA ASN A 72 -28.15 25.36 5.75
C ASN A 72 -26.89 24.65 6.23
N VAL A 73 -26.62 23.46 5.70
CA VAL A 73 -25.42 22.68 5.98
C VAL A 73 -24.55 22.66 4.74
N ARG A 74 -23.29 23.10 4.85
CA ARG A 74 -22.31 23.11 3.76
C ARG A 74 -21.07 22.38 4.15
N LEU A 75 -20.64 21.49 3.27
CA LEU A 75 -19.33 20.88 3.30
C LEU A 75 -18.40 21.67 2.37
N ILE A 76 -17.27 22.15 2.89
CA ILE A 76 -16.26 22.85 2.12
C ILE A 76 -15.05 21.92 2.06
N SER A 77 -14.66 21.50 0.85
CA SER A 77 -13.57 20.57 0.61
C SER A 77 -12.20 21.26 0.76
N PRO A 78 -11.10 20.51 0.85
CA PRO A 78 -9.73 21.05 0.83
C PRO A 78 -9.45 21.94 -0.39
N ALA A 79 -10.04 21.62 -1.54
CA ALA A 79 -9.94 22.41 -2.77
C ALA A 79 -10.82 23.69 -2.74
N GLY A 80 -11.60 23.93 -1.66
CA GLY A 80 -12.46 25.09 -1.53
C GLY A 80 -13.85 24.92 -2.18
N LEU A 81 -14.18 23.74 -2.71
CA LEU A 81 -15.50 23.46 -3.27
C LEU A 81 -16.55 23.39 -2.15
N SER A 82 -17.65 24.14 -2.30
CA SER A 82 -18.75 24.15 -1.34
C SER A 82 -19.90 23.27 -1.84
N ILE A 83 -20.26 22.26 -1.06
CA ILE A 83 -21.30 21.29 -1.35
C ILE A 83 -22.41 21.45 -0.31
N GLY A 84 -23.65 21.64 -0.75
CA GLY A 84 -24.82 21.63 0.13
C GLY A 84 -25.14 20.20 0.60
N VAL A 85 -25.33 20.02 1.90
CA VAL A 85 -25.74 18.74 2.48
C VAL A 85 -27.17 18.84 2.96
N PRO A 86 -28.10 18.01 2.48
CA PRO A 86 -29.48 18.05 2.93
C PRO A 86 -29.58 17.66 4.40
N LEU A 87 -30.42 18.38 5.15
CA LEU A 87 -30.75 18.07 6.54
C LEU A 87 -32.13 17.42 6.57
N ASP A 88 -32.23 16.21 7.08
CA ASP A 88 -33.52 15.52 7.30
C ASP A 88 -34.14 16.03 8.62
N ILE A 89 -35.20 16.84 8.50
CA ILE A 89 -35.92 17.44 9.62
C ILE A 89 -37.30 16.78 9.72
N LYS A 90 -37.54 16.10 10.82
CA LYS A 90 -38.87 15.53 11.13
C LYS A 90 -39.59 16.41 12.08
N PRO A 91 -40.77 16.98 11.70
CA PRO A 91 -41.58 17.79 12.59
C PRO A 91 -41.91 17.05 13.90
N GLY A 92 -41.85 17.77 15.02
CA GLY A 92 -42.10 17.18 16.33
C GLY A 92 -40.92 16.50 16.99
N THR A 93 -39.75 16.48 16.36
CA THR A 93 -38.50 15.91 16.93
C THR A 93 -37.62 17.00 17.55
N THR A 94 -36.62 16.57 18.30
CA THR A 94 -35.63 17.46 18.92
C THR A 94 -34.27 17.40 18.23
N ALA A 95 -34.14 16.59 17.16
CA ALA A 95 -32.92 16.46 16.38
C ALA A 95 -33.23 16.30 14.89
N ALA A 96 -32.35 16.87 14.05
CA ALA A 96 -32.31 16.67 12.61
C ALA A 96 -30.95 16.09 12.22
N ILE A 97 -30.88 15.32 11.11
CA ILE A 97 -29.71 14.59 10.70
C ILE A 97 -29.30 15.01 9.29
N ALA A 98 -28.04 15.40 9.14
CA ALA A 98 -27.38 15.56 7.85
C ALA A 98 -26.37 14.43 7.65
N ARG A 99 -26.52 13.67 6.55
CA ARG A 99 -25.59 12.60 6.19
C ARG A 99 -24.52 13.14 5.26
N ILE A 100 -23.32 13.30 5.80
CA ILE A 100 -22.15 13.83 5.07
C ILE A 100 -21.39 12.67 4.45
N ASN A 101 -21.13 12.74 3.14
CA ASN A 101 -20.15 11.90 2.44
C ASN A 101 -18.85 12.71 2.28
N TRP A 102 -17.71 12.12 2.66
CA TRP A 102 -16.41 12.76 2.53
C TRP A 102 -15.81 12.47 1.16
N PRO A 103 -15.78 13.45 0.22
CA PRO A 103 -15.42 13.17 -1.17
C PRO A 103 -13.93 12.93 -1.39
N GLU A 104 -13.07 13.51 -0.55
CA GLU A 104 -11.62 13.47 -0.70
C GLU A 104 -10.91 13.52 0.66
N VAL A 105 -9.62 13.14 0.67
CA VAL A 105 -8.74 13.21 1.85
C VAL A 105 -8.30 14.65 2.08
N GLY A 106 -8.16 15.07 3.34
CA GLY A 106 -7.63 16.38 3.71
C GLY A 106 -8.50 17.13 4.70
N ASP A 107 -8.23 18.42 4.86
CA ASP A 107 -8.89 19.29 5.83
C ASP A 107 -10.16 19.89 5.23
N HIS A 108 -11.30 19.45 5.72
CA HIS A 108 -12.63 19.94 5.35
C HIS A 108 -13.15 20.91 6.40
N LYS A 109 -14.13 21.74 5.99
CA LYS A 109 -14.90 22.57 6.89
C LYS A 109 -16.39 22.24 6.75
N VAL A 110 -17.06 22.09 7.88
CA VAL A 110 -18.52 21.92 7.90
C VAL A 110 -19.13 23.18 8.48
N ASP A 111 -19.87 23.91 7.67
CA ASP A 111 -20.57 25.14 8.05
C ASP A 111 -22.06 24.85 8.19
N VAL A 112 -22.60 25.12 9.38
CA VAL A 112 -24.01 24.91 9.70
C VAL A 112 -24.62 26.20 10.16
N ARG A 113 -25.69 26.62 9.49
CA ARG A 113 -26.41 27.88 9.77
C ARG A 113 -27.89 27.65 9.96
N LEU A 114 -28.50 28.50 10.75
CA LEU A 114 -29.95 28.65 10.90
C LEU A 114 -30.32 30.08 10.58
N ASP A 115 -31.25 30.29 9.64
CA ASP A 115 -31.71 31.64 9.19
C ASP A 115 -30.53 32.57 8.81
N GLY A 116 -29.43 32.01 8.27
CA GLY A 116 -28.22 32.74 7.91
C GLY A 116 -27.21 32.92 9.04
N GLU A 117 -27.56 32.70 10.30
CA GLU A 117 -26.65 32.77 11.44
C GLU A 117 -25.92 31.47 11.65
N SER A 118 -24.58 31.54 11.90
CA SER A 118 -23.76 30.36 12.20
C SER A 118 -24.12 29.79 13.56
N LEU A 119 -24.28 28.47 13.62
CA LEU A 119 -24.47 27.78 14.90
C LEU A 119 -23.17 27.80 15.73
N ARG A 120 -23.32 27.65 17.02
CA ARG A 120 -22.17 27.55 17.94
C ARG A 120 -21.29 26.40 17.56
N GLY A 121 -20.00 26.67 17.34
CA GLY A 121 -18.99 25.68 16.89
C GLY A 121 -18.90 25.54 15.37
N SER A 122 -19.67 26.27 14.59
CA SER A 122 -19.57 26.34 13.13
C SER A 122 -18.73 27.57 12.71
N PRO A 123 -17.90 27.45 11.63
CA PRO A 123 -17.57 26.22 10.91
C PRO A 123 -16.62 25.30 11.68
N MET A 124 -16.87 23.99 11.60
CA MET A 124 -16.01 22.97 12.21
C MET A 124 -14.91 22.57 11.23
N GLN A 125 -13.67 22.43 11.72
CA GLN A 125 -12.56 21.82 10.97
C GLN A 125 -12.63 20.30 11.14
N VAL A 126 -12.57 19.57 10.03
CA VAL A 126 -12.66 18.11 10.02
C VAL A 126 -11.56 17.55 9.14
N LYS A 127 -10.66 16.76 9.75
CA LYS A 127 -9.61 16.06 9.02
C LYS A 127 -10.13 14.71 8.55
N VAL A 128 -10.15 14.52 7.22
CA VAL A 128 -10.53 13.27 6.56
C VAL A 128 -9.25 12.52 6.18
N VAL A 129 -9.19 11.25 6.55
CA VAL A 129 -8.06 10.35 6.27
C VAL A 129 -8.44 9.33 5.20
N PRO A 130 -7.45 8.67 4.53
CA PRO A 130 -7.71 7.56 3.63
C PRO A 130 -8.49 6.42 4.29
N GLU A 131 -9.05 5.55 3.49
CA GLU A 131 -9.61 4.26 3.94
C GLU A 131 -8.49 3.29 4.40
N GLU A 132 -8.81 2.02 4.54
CA GLU A 132 -7.82 0.99 4.87
C GLU A 132 -6.97 0.66 3.64
N LEU A 133 -5.78 0.07 3.89
CA LEU A 133 -4.87 -0.36 2.84
C LEU A 133 -5.55 -1.35 1.90
N CYS A 134 -5.38 -1.12 0.59
CA CYS A 134 -5.79 -2.01 -0.47
C CYS A 134 -4.54 -2.46 -1.25
N LEU A 135 -4.16 -3.75 -1.15
CA LEU A 135 -2.96 -4.27 -1.80
C LEU A 135 -2.95 -4.04 -3.31
N ALA A 136 -4.10 -4.21 -3.96
CA ALA A 136 -4.23 -4.02 -5.40
C ALA A 136 -4.00 -2.58 -5.87
N ALA A 137 -4.16 -1.60 -4.96
CA ALA A 137 -3.93 -0.19 -5.23
C ALA A 137 -2.53 0.29 -4.85
N CYS A 138 -1.76 -0.52 -4.10
CA CYS A 138 -0.40 -0.18 -3.69
C CYS A 138 0.52 -0.04 -4.88
N GLN A 139 1.46 0.91 -4.80
CA GLN A 139 2.49 1.11 -5.81
C GLN A 139 3.80 0.50 -5.36
N LEU A 140 4.40 -0.30 -6.26
CA LEU A 140 5.70 -0.93 -6.03
C LEU A 140 6.76 -0.21 -6.86
N GLN A 141 7.83 0.23 -6.22
CA GLN A 141 8.88 1.02 -6.87
C GLN A 141 10.27 0.47 -6.54
N GLY A 142 11.11 0.37 -7.54
CA GLY A 142 12.51 -0.05 -7.42
C GLY A 142 12.85 -1.29 -8.22
N PRO A 143 14.14 -1.53 -8.47
CA PRO A 143 14.60 -2.65 -9.31
C PRO A 143 14.23 -4.01 -8.73
N GLY A 144 14.19 -4.13 -7.39
CA GLY A 144 13.85 -5.37 -6.69
C GLY A 144 12.44 -5.88 -6.93
N VAL A 145 11.54 -5.10 -7.55
CA VAL A 145 10.19 -5.58 -7.90
C VAL A 145 10.27 -6.68 -8.98
N HIS A 146 11.12 -6.47 -9.99
CA HIS A 146 11.14 -7.34 -11.19
C HIS A 146 12.48 -8.01 -11.44
N ARG A 147 13.55 -7.56 -10.79
CA ARG A 147 14.92 -8.07 -11.05
C ARG A 147 15.68 -8.27 -9.75
N SER A 148 16.42 -9.35 -9.69
CA SER A 148 17.37 -9.65 -8.62
C SER A 148 18.60 -10.31 -9.18
N THR A 149 19.64 -10.46 -8.36
CA THR A 149 20.85 -11.26 -8.67
C THR A 149 21.02 -12.29 -7.58
N ALA A 150 21.34 -13.52 -7.95
CA ALA A 150 21.50 -14.63 -7.02
C ALA A 150 22.50 -14.29 -5.91
N GLY A 151 22.06 -14.43 -4.65
CA GLY A 151 22.85 -14.16 -3.46
C GLY A 151 23.01 -12.67 -3.09
N ILE A 152 22.46 -11.76 -3.87
CA ILE A 152 22.50 -10.31 -3.58
C ILE A 152 21.17 -9.86 -3.03
N ARG A 153 21.20 -9.09 -1.93
CA ARG A 153 20.00 -8.47 -1.35
C ARG A 153 19.39 -7.49 -2.34
N SER A 154 18.14 -7.69 -2.68
CA SER A 154 17.33 -6.82 -3.52
C SER A 154 16.33 -6.06 -2.66
N THR A 155 16.07 -4.80 -3.00
CA THR A 155 15.15 -3.92 -2.26
C THR A 155 14.18 -3.25 -3.20
N PHE A 156 12.99 -2.95 -2.67
CA PHE A 156 11.98 -2.14 -3.33
C PHE A 156 11.10 -1.44 -2.29
N VAL A 157 10.38 -0.42 -2.72
CA VAL A 157 9.49 0.37 -1.88
C VAL A 157 8.05 0.01 -2.21
N ILE A 158 7.23 -0.12 -1.18
CA ILE A 158 5.78 -0.25 -1.25
C ILE A 158 5.18 1.06 -0.76
N GLU A 159 4.48 1.77 -1.62
CA GLU A 159 3.69 2.94 -1.26
C GLU A 159 2.23 2.50 -1.09
N ALA A 160 1.73 2.62 0.14
CA ALA A 160 0.42 2.13 0.52
C ALA A 160 -0.69 3.08 0.06
N HIS A 161 -1.71 2.52 -0.57
CA HIS A 161 -2.89 3.24 -1.04
C HIS A 161 -4.17 2.54 -0.59
N ASP A 162 -5.26 3.32 -0.48
CA ASP A 162 -6.60 2.79 -0.30
C ASP A 162 -7.24 2.37 -1.63
N ASN A 163 -8.45 1.83 -1.59
CA ASN A 163 -9.18 1.37 -2.78
C ASN A 163 -9.59 2.50 -3.75
N ARG A 164 -9.44 3.76 -3.34
CA ARG A 164 -9.71 4.97 -4.13
C ARG A 164 -8.43 5.57 -4.72
N GLY A 165 -7.27 4.96 -4.43
CA GLY A 165 -5.98 5.46 -4.86
C GLY A 165 -5.41 6.58 -3.98
N ASN A 166 -6.00 6.86 -2.82
CA ASN A 166 -5.42 7.82 -1.89
C ASN A 166 -4.25 7.18 -1.15
N ARG A 167 -3.11 7.88 -1.12
CA ARG A 167 -1.94 7.44 -0.36
C ARG A 167 -2.24 7.42 1.14
N LEU A 168 -1.89 6.34 1.82
CA LEU A 168 -1.93 6.28 3.27
C LEU A 168 -0.83 7.17 3.86
N LEU A 169 -1.14 7.83 4.97
CA LEU A 169 -0.22 8.74 5.67
C LEU A 169 0.31 8.15 6.97
N SER A 170 -0.04 6.92 7.26
CA SER A 170 0.39 6.17 8.45
C SER A 170 0.74 4.75 8.08
N GLY A 171 1.63 4.13 8.83
CA GLY A 171 1.96 2.72 8.75
C GLY A 171 1.06 1.86 9.62
N GLY A 172 1.58 0.68 10.01
CA GLY A 172 0.93 -0.26 10.91
C GLY A 172 0.28 -1.45 10.22
N ALA A 173 0.32 -1.53 8.87
CA ALA A 173 -0.18 -2.69 8.16
C ALA A 173 0.79 -3.88 8.29
N PRO A 174 0.34 -5.06 8.76
CA PRO A 174 1.19 -6.23 8.95
C PRO A 174 1.44 -6.95 7.61
N LEU A 175 2.23 -6.32 6.75
CA LEU A 175 2.60 -6.87 5.45
C LEU A 175 3.60 -8.02 5.62
N ALA A 176 3.43 -9.09 4.85
CA ALA A 176 4.36 -10.19 4.73
C ALA A 176 4.89 -10.31 3.30
N LEU A 177 6.16 -10.69 3.14
CA LEU A 177 6.80 -10.88 1.85
C LEU A 177 7.32 -12.31 1.72
N LEU A 178 6.88 -12.99 0.67
CA LEU A 178 7.31 -14.33 0.29
C LEU A 178 7.76 -14.33 -1.17
N ILE A 179 8.85 -15.00 -1.47
CA ILE A 179 9.36 -15.18 -2.83
C ILE A 179 9.44 -16.68 -3.10
N ARG A 180 8.84 -17.12 -4.20
CA ARG A 180 8.90 -18.49 -4.67
C ARG A 180 9.66 -18.55 -5.99
N SER A 181 10.76 -19.28 -5.99
CA SER A 181 11.60 -19.47 -7.18
C SER A 181 11.05 -20.56 -8.12
N SER A 182 11.63 -20.65 -9.32
CA SER A 182 11.20 -21.59 -10.35
C SER A 182 11.36 -23.07 -9.98
N ASN A 183 12.22 -23.40 -9.00
CA ASN A 183 12.37 -24.74 -8.44
C ASN A 183 11.51 -24.98 -7.18
N ASN A 184 10.52 -24.08 -6.90
CA ASN A 184 9.65 -24.10 -5.73
C ASN A 184 10.36 -23.88 -4.37
N GLU A 185 11.57 -23.35 -4.35
CA GLU A 185 12.15 -22.86 -3.11
C GLU A 185 11.48 -21.58 -2.66
N GLU A 186 11.23 -21.48 -1.36
CA GLU A 186 10.59 -20.31 -0.73
C GLU A 186 11.61 -19.52 0.07
N TYR A 187 11.64 -18.22 -0.15
CA TYR A 187 12.45 -17.24 0.58
C TYR A 187 11.54 -16.24 1.25
N ARG A 188 11.75 -16.01 2.54
CA ARG A 188 11.05 -14.94 3.26
C ARG A 188 11.80 -13.64 3.11
N GLY A 189 11.09 -12.59 2.75
CA GLY A 189 11.60 -11.23 2.76
C GLY A 189 11.34 -10.53 4.08
N GLU A 190 11.98 -9.38 4.23
CA GLU A 190 11.80 -8.46 5.34
C GLU A 190 11.07 -7.22 4.86
N ILE A 191 10.17 -6.68 5.69
CA ILE A 191 9.48 -5.42 5.43
C ILE A 191 9.70 -4.50 6.62
N VAL A 192 10.19 -3.29 6.35
CA VAL A 192 10.39 -2.22 7.31
C VAL A 192 9.32 -1.16 7.08
N ASP A 193 8.51 -0.87 8.09
CA ASP A 193 7.49 0.17 8.08
C ASP A 193 8.09 1.51 8.52
N PHE A 194 7.99 2.55 7.69
CA PHE A 194 8.42 3.90 8.02
C PHE A 194 7.36 4.74 8.78
N GLY A 195 6.20 4.17 9.05
CA GLY A 195 5.13 4.85 9.78
C GLY A 195 4.37 5.93 9.02
N ASN A 196 4.67 6.15 7.76
CA ASN A 196 4.14 7.21 6.91
C ASN A 196 3.39 6.70 5.66
N GLY A 197 2.96 5.43 5.67
CA GLY A 197 2.36 4.77 4.53
C GLY A 197 3.36 4.27 3.48
N THR A 198 4.66 4.28 3.82
CA THR A 198 5.72 3.74 2.97
C THR A 198 6.41 2.60 3.69
N TYR A 199 6.70 1.52 2.97
CA TYR A 199 7.41 0.35 3.47
C TYR A 199 8.58 0.03 2.57
N GLU A 200 9.74 -0.34 3.13
CA GLU A 200 10.85 -0.91 2.39
C GLU A 200 10.81 -2.42 2.52
N ALA A 201 10.75 -3.09 1.39
CA ALA A 201 10.80 -4.53 1.30
C ALA A 201 12.17 -4.98 0.78
N SER A 202 12.71 -6.06 1.35
CA SER A 202 14.00 -6.63 0.95
C SER A 202 13.99 -8.14 1.00
N TYR A 203 14.75 -8.74 0.10
CA TYR A 203 14.85 -10.20 -0.01
C TYR A 203 16.15 -10.62 -0.69
N THR A 204 16.47 -11.92 -0.59
CA THR A 204 17.61 -12.53 -1.28
C THR A 204 17.17 -13.87 -1.85
N VAL A 205 17.28 -14.05 -3.17
CA VAL A 205 17.04 -15.31 -3.89
C VAL A 205 18.40 -15.90 -4.28
N ARG A 206 18.53 -17.22 -4.27
CA ARG A 206 19.77 -17.91 -4.64
C ARG A 206 19.66 -18.67 -5.96
N VAL A 207 18.46 -18.97 -6.40
CA VAL A 207 18.19 -19.69 -7.65
C VAL A 207 17.94 -18.69 -8.77
N ALA A 208 18.73 -18.80 -9.86
CA ALA A 208 18.52 -18.00 -11.05
C ALA A 208 17.28 -18.50 -11.83
N GLY A 209 16.57 -17.58 -12.47
CA GLY A 209 15.36 -17.88 -13.22
C GLY A 209 14.18 -17.01 -12.78
N PHE A 210 13.00 -17.39 -13.23
CA PHE A 210 11.78 -16.70 -12.83
C PHE A 210 11.44 -16.96 -11.36
N TYR A 211 10.87 -15.95 -10.70
CA TYR A 211 10.31 -16.07 -9.38
C TYR A 211 8.97 -15.32 -9.29
N GLU A 212 8.16 -15.71 -8.32
CA GLU A 212 6.95 -14.99 -7.92
C GLU A 212 7.21 -14.34 -6.58
N LEU A 213 6.96 -13.02 -6.52
CA LEU A 213 7.04 -12.19 -5.32
C LEU A 213 5.63 -11.94 -4.85
N SER A 214 5.31 -12.39 -3.65
CA SER A 214 4.00 -12.29 -3.04
C SER A 214 4.07 -11.37 -1.83
N ILE A 215 3.24 -10.31 -1.86
CA ILE A 215 2.99 -9.44 -0.70
C ILE A 215 1.62 -9.79 -0.17
N ALA A 216 1.52 -10.14 1.10
CA ALA A 216 0.28 -10.62 1.71
C ALA A 216 -0.11 -9.79 2.93
N ILE A 217 -1.42 -9.62 3.14
CA ILE A 217 -2.03 -9.02 4.34
C ILE A 217 -3.42 -9.63 4.55
N PHE A 218 -3.74 -10.10 5.76
CA PHE A 218 -5.08 -10.58 6.15
C PHE A 218 -5.76 -11.55 5.18
N GLY A 219 -4.97 -12.35 4.43
CA GLY A 219 -5.49 -13.31 3.45
C GLY A 219 -5.63 -12.75 2.02
N GLU A 220 -5.39 -11.48 1.81
CA GLU A 220 -5.20 -10.90 0.47
C GLU A 220 -3.75 -11.03 0.04
N GLU A 221 -3.52 -11.17 -1.25
CA GLU A 221 -2.20 -11.37 -1.83
C GLU A 221 -2.04 -10.57 -3.12
N LEU A 222 -0.91 -9.88 -3.24
CA LEU A 222 -0.46 -9.22 -4.48
C LEU A 222 0.75 -9.97 -5.00
N VAL A 223 0.62 -10.61 -6.17
CA VAL A 223 1.69 -11.40 -6.80
C VAL A 223 2.31 -10.65 -7.97
N VAL A 224 3.63 -10.55 -7.96
CA VAL A 224 4.43 -9.93 -9.03
C VAL A 224 5.47 -10.93 -9.51
N LYS A 225 5.68 -11.02 -10.83
CA LYS A 225 6.71 -11.88 -11.43
C LYS A 225 7.99 -11.09 -11.65
N GLY A 226 9.10 -11.74 -11.32
CA GLY A 226 10.44 -11.22 -11.52
C GLY A 226 11.40 -12.25 -12.08
N MET A 227 12.62 -11.81 -12.37
CA MET A 227 13.70 -12.66 -12.84
C MET A 227 14.94 -12.45 -11.97
N CYS A 228 15.51 -13.54 -11.51
CA CYS A 228 16.81 -13.59 -10.83
C CYS A 228 17.89 -13.92 -11.85
N GLU A 229 18.83 -13.00 -12.03
CA GLU A 229 20.04 -13.28 -12.81
C GLU A 229 21.04 -14.08 -11.97
N PRO A 230 21.82 -14.98 -12.57
CA PRO A 230 22.89 -15.66 -11.84
C PRO A 230 23.93 -14.64 -11.31
N GLY A 231 24.61 -15.01 -10.23
CA GLY A 231 25.69 -14.23 -9.66
C GLY A 231 26.96 -14.28 -10.57
N LYS A 232 28.05 -13.77 -10.05
CA LYS A 232 29.36 -13.89 -10.75
C LYS A 232 29.83 -15.34 -10.74
N ALA A 233 30.39 -15.78 -11.85
CA ALA A 233 31.03 -17.08 -11.91
C ALA A 233 32.17 -17.19 -10.89
N VAL A 234 32.27 -18.31 -10.21
CA VAL A 234 33.34 -18.62 -9.26
C VAL A 234 34.11 -19.86 -9.74
N VAL A 235 35.43 -19.83 -9.66
CA VAL A 235 36.26 -20.92 -10.17
C VAL A 235 35.94 -22.28 -9.52
N ALA A 236 35.71 -22.26 -8.21
CA ALA A 236 35.36 -23.46 -7.44
C ALA A 236 33.95 -24.02 -7.80
N GLY A 237 33.09 -23.23 -8.42
CA GLY A 237 31.79 -23.66 -8.89
C GLY A 237 31.78 -24.13 -10.35
N CYS A 238 32.84 -23.85 -11.12
CA CYS A 238 32.91 -24.26 -12.52
C CYS A 238 33.07 -25.75 -12.64
N GLU A 239 32.39 -26.36 -13.60
CA GLU A 239 32.46 -27.77 -13.90
C GLU A 239 33.27 -27.97 -15.17
N LEU A 240 34.24 -28.90 -15.11
CA LEU A 240 34.96 -29.37 -16.29
C LEU A 240 34.31 -30.66 -16.79
N VAL A 241 33.71 -30.58 -17.96
CA VAL A 241 33.02 -31.70 -18.60
C VAL A 241 33.79 -32.12 -19.86
N GLY A 242 34.02 -33.39 -20.03
CA GLY A 242 34.71 -33.96 -21.19
C GLY A 242 35.08 -35.40 -20.95
N ASP A 243 35.69 -36.03 -21.97
CA ASP A 243 36.10 -37.40 -21.85
C ASP A 243 37.34 -37.47 -20.95
N ALA A 244 37.14 -37.53 -19.65
CA ALA A 244 38.23 -37.77 -18.71
C ALA A 244 38.84 -39.15 -18.97
N GLY A 245 40.13 -39.16 -19.37
CA GLY A 245 40.87 -40.39 -19.65
C GLY A 245 40.85 -40.81 -21.11
N LEU A 246 40.66 -39.88 -22.03
CA LEU A 246 40.87 -40.15 -23.45
C LEU A 246 42.31 -40.56 -23.71
N ASP A 247 42.51 -41.76 -24.29
CA ASP A 247 43.73 -42.13 -24.95
C ASP A 247 43.78 -41.36 -26.28
N LEU A 248 44.56 -40.29 -26.32
CA LEU A 248 44.77 -39.50 -27.53
C LEU A 248 46.00 -40.00 -28.25
N GLU A 249 45.87 -40.10 -29.55
CA GLU A 249 47.06 -40.29 -30.38
C GLU A 249 47.93 -39.03 -30.39
N VAL A 250 49.23 -39.17 -30.52
CA VAL A 250 50.15 -38.01 -30.62
C VAL A 250 49.76 -37.13 -31.79
N GLY A 251 49.57 -35.84 -31.55
CA GLY A 251 49.05 -34.90 -32.53
C GLY A 251 47.53 -34.83 -32.61
N GLY A 252 46.79 -35.68 -31.91
CA GLY A 252 45.36 -35.60 -31.76
C GLY A 252 44.93 -34.49 -30.76
N SER A 253 43.69 -34.12 -30.79
CA SER A 253 43.13 -33.10 -29.87
C SER A 253 42.10 -33.72 -28.92
N GLY A 254 42.26 -33.44 -27.63
CA GLY A 254 41.24 -33.70 -26.61
C GLY A 254 40.36 -32.48 -26.42
N ARG A 255 39.05 -32.70 -26.36
CA ARG A 255 38.11 -31.61 -26.16
C ARG A 255 37.46 -31.68 -24.78
N TYR A 256 37.44 -30.53 -24.08
CA TYR A 256 36.79 -30.35 -22.79
C TYR A 256 35.87 -29.13 -22.88
N SER A 257 34.87 -29.09 -22.01
CA SER A 257 34.02 -27.93 -21.86
C SER A 257 34.04 -27.46 -20.39
N ILE A 258 34.21 -26.17 -20.20
CA ILE A 258 34.08 -25.53 -18.88
C ILE A 258 32.71 -24.91 -18.80
N ILE A 259 31.89 -25.39 -17.88
CA ILE A 259 30.59 -24.83 -17.61
C ILE A 259 30.71 -23.87 -16.41
N ARG A 260 30.38 -22.63 -16.62
CA ARG A 260 30.46 -21.59 -15.57
C ARG A 260 29.27 -21.65 -14.64
N HIS A 261 29.53 -21.68 -13.34
CA HIS A 261 28.51 -21.55 -12.29
C HIS A 261 28.88 -20.46 -11.29
N ASP A 262 27.85 -19.85 -10.68
CA ASP A 262 28.03 -18.97 -9.53
C ASP A 262 28.22 -19.78 -8.24
N ALA A 263 28.32 -19.08 -7.11
CA ALA A 263 28.46 -19.68 -5.77
C ALA A 263 27.28 -20.55 -5.34
N TYR A 264 26.17 -20.48 -6.04
CA TYR A 264 24.92 -21.20 -5.73
C TYR A 264 24.62 -22.30 -6.75
N GLY A 265 25.51 -22.54 -7.70
CA GLY A 265 25.33 -23.55 -8.74
C GLY A 265 24.49 -23.09 -9.93
N ASN A 266 24.14 -21.80 -10.03
CA ASN A 266 23.44 -21.30 -11.19
C ASN A 266 24.41 -21.16 -12.38
N ARG A 267 23.97 -21.63 -13.55
CA ARG A 267 24.75 -21.47 -14.79
C ARG A 267 24.88 -19.99 -15.15
N VAL A 268 26.10 -19.53 -15.38
CA VAL A 268 26.44 -18.15 -15.67
C VAL A 268 26.72 -17.96 -17.15
N PRO A 269 25.88 -17.21 -17.92
CA PRO A 269 26.16 -16.91 -19.31
C PRO A 269 27.48 -16.16 -19.48
N THR A 270 28.18 -16.37 -20.60
CA THR A 270 29.39 -15.63 -20.92
C THR A 270 29.04 -14.21 -21.28
N ARG A 271 29.44 -13.25 -20.44
CA ARG A 271 29.26 -11.81 -20.66
C ARG A 271 30.59 -11.09 -20.66
N GLN A 272 30.67 -9.97 -21.34
CA GLN A 272 31.87 -9.13 -21.37
C GLN A 272 32.29 -8.72 -19.95
N GLY A 273 33.56 -8.93 -19.58
CA GLY A 273 34.13 -8.60 -18.27
C GLY A 273 34.05 -9.68 -17.19
N GLN A 274 33.60 -10.88 -17.51
CA GLN A 274 33.61 -12.01 -16.59
C GLN A 274 34.97 -12.76 -16.60
N VAL A 275 35.14 -13.64 -15.61
CA VAL A 275 36.33 -14.46 -15.37
C VAL A 275 36.85 -15.06 -16.66
N LYS A 276 38.11 -14.76 -17.00
CA LYS A 276 38.83 -15.37 -18.13
C LYS A 276 39.58 -16.59 -17.61
N PHE A 277 39.32 -17.71 -18.22
CA PHE A 277 40.03 -18.93 -17.89
C PHE A 277 41.35 -19.02 -18.64
N LYS A 278 42.37 -19.52 -17.94
CA LYS A 278 43.64 -20.00 -18.52
C LYS A 278 43.69 -21.50 -18.32
N VAL A 279 43.95 -22.21 -19.39
CA VAL A 279 44.13 -23.67 -19.35
C VAL A 279 45.58 -24.02 -19.67
N VAL A 280 46.12 -24.90 -18.86
CA VAL A 280 47.48 -25.43 -19.02
C VAL A 280 47.39 -26.94 -18.94
N ALA A 281 48.03 -27.63 -19.86
CA ALA A 281 48.20 -29.06 -19.79
C ALA A 281 49.68 -29.35 -19.50
N ASP A 282 49.93 -29.94 -18.32
CA ASP A 282 51.27 -30.29 -17.85
C ASP A 282 51.54 -31.80 -18.07
N GLY A 283 52.69 -32.15 -18.68
CA GLY A 283 53.02 -33.53 -19.04
C GLY A 283 54.39 -33.65 -19.61
N PRO A 284 54.72 -34.81 -20.19
CA PRO A 284 56.08 -35.18 -20.66
C PRO A 284 56.60 -34.35 -21.84
N GLY A 285 55.73 -33.58 -22.51
CA GLY A 285 56.11 -32.74 -23.63
C GLY A 285 55.24 -31.51 -23.86
N PRO A 286 55.57 -30.68 -24.86
CA PRO A 286 54.82 -29.47 -25.13
C PRO A 286 53.38 -29.77 -25.48
N SER A 287 52.50 -28.94 -24.95
CA SER A 287 51.04 -28.93 -25.17
C SER A 287 50.57 -27.57 -25.67
N THR A 288 49.52 -27.57 -26.47
CA THR A 288 48.82 -26.34 -26.87
C THR A 288 47.38 -26.41 -26.41
N CYS A 289 46.97 -25.37 -25.70
CA CYS A 289 45.58 -25.23 -25.23
C CYS A 289 44.95 -24.02 -25.92
N SER A 290 43.75 -24.19 -26.45
CA SER A 290 42.92 -23.08 -26.95
C SER A 290 41.59 -23.08 -26.25
N ILE A 291 40.99 -21.88 -26.06
CA ILE A 291 39.69 -21.69 -25.38
C ILE A 291 38.79 -20.87 -26.31
N ILE A 292 37.56 -21.36 -26.52
CA ILE A 292 36.55 -20.68 -27.28
C ILE A 292 35.32 -20.51 -26.38
N ASP A 293 35.03 -19.25 -26.03
CA ASP A 293 33.88 -18.92 -25.18
C ASP A 293 32.58 -18.89 -26.01
N ARG A 294 31.58 -19.65 -25.56
CA ARG A 294 30.21 -19.62 -26.10
C ARG A 294 29.31 -18.73 -25.25
N ALA A 295 28.33 -18.12 -25.90
CA ALA A 295 27.39 -17.18 -25.22
C ALA A 295 26.60 -17.83 -24.06
N ASP A 296 26.39 -19.13 -24.08
CA ASP A 296 25.58 -19.89 -23.12
C ASP A 296 26.32 -20.24 -21.80
N GLY A 297 27.51 -19.66 -21.57
CA GLY A 297 28.28 -19.90 -20.35
C GLY A 297 29.17 -21.12 -20.41
N VAL A 298 29.36 -21.71 -21.59
CA VAL A 298 30.31 -22.80 -21.85
C VAL A 298 31.53 -22.25 -22.56
N SER A 299 32.71 -22.71 -22.13
CA SER A 299 33.98 -22.52 -22.85
C SER A 299 34.48 -23.86 -23.34
N ASP A 300 34.60 -24.00 -24.65
CA ASP A 300 35.21 -25.18 -25.22
C ASP A 300 36.73 -25.03 -25.17
N VAL A 301 37.40 -26.07 -24.72
CA VAL A 301 38.86 -26.16 -24.57
C VAL A 301 39.37 -27.30 -25.45
N ASP A 302 40.25 -26.97 -26.37
CA ASP A 302 40.95 -27.95 -27.14
C ASP A 302 42.41 -28.07 -26.63
N VAL A 303 42.86 -29.29 -26.33
CA VAL A 303 44.20 -29.59 -25.86
C VAL A 303 44.86 -30.52 -26.88
N THR A 304 46.00 -30.10 -27.40
CA THR A 304 46.82 -30.91 -28.34
C THR A 304 48.18 -31.19 -27.74
N THR A 305 48.66 -32.41 -27.84
CA THR A 305 49.98 -32.86 -27.30
C THR A 305 50.82 -33.44 -28.40
N SER A 306 52.10 -33.18 -28.32
CA SER A 306 53.11 -33.70 -29.34
C SER A 306 53.90 -34.86 -28.86
N VAL A 307 53.85 -35.28 -27.61
CA VAL A 307 54.59 -36.38 -27.00
C VAL A 307 53.61 -37.31 -26.28
N ALA A 308 53.82 -38.62 -26.43
CA ALA A 308 53.04 -39.63 -25.73
C ALA A 308 53.26 -39.55 -24.20
N GLY A 309 52.21 -39.69 -23.41
CA GLY A 309 52.34 -39.78 -21.97
C GLY A 309 51.07 -39.20 -21.27
N ARG A 310 51.14 -39.11 -19.95
CA ARG A 310 50.03 -38.61 -19.13
C ARG A 310 50.16 -37.10 -18.97
N TYR A 311 49.08 -36.39 -19.26
CA TYR A 311 48.93 -34.91 -19.07
C TYR A 311 47.91 -34.62 -18.02
N TYR A 312 48.15 -33.60 -17.21
CA TYR A 312 47.23 -33.04 -16.24
C TYR A 312 46.74 -31.70 -16.76
N VAL A 313 45.43 -31.60 -17.00
CA VAL A 313 44.82 -30.33 -17.45
C VAL A 313 44.44 -29.54 -16.23
N GLN A 314 44.98 -28.34 -16.09
CA GLN A 314 44.70 -27.41 -15.02
C GLN A 314 44.01 -26.18 -15.58
N VAL A 315 42.88 -25.79 -14.97
CA VAL A 315 42.13 -24.58 -15.28
C VAL A 315 42.34 -23.57 -14.15
N THR A 316 42.77 -22.36 -14.49
CA THR A 316 42.92 -21.23 -13.58
C THR A 316 42.17 -20.03 -14.12
N ALA A 317 41.83 -19.04 -13.27
CA ALA A 317 41.14 -17.82 -13.62
C ALA A 317 41.88 -16.60 -13.11
#